data_a1ee8a2d6bf07d0252c6cda4e2418a6a
#
_entry.id   a1ee8a2d6bf07d0252c6cda4e2418a6a
#
_cell.length_a   1.000
_cell.length_b   1.000
_cell.length_c   1.000
_cell.angle_alpha   90.00
_cell.angle_beta   90.00
_cell.angle_gamma   90.00
#
_symmetry.space_group_name_H-M   'P 1'
#
loop_
_entity.id
_entity.type
_entity.pdbx_description
1 polymer ?
#
loop_
_entity_poly.entity_id
_entity_poly.type
_entity_poly.pdbx_seq_one_letter_code
_entity_poly.pdbx_strand_id
1 'polypeptide(L)'
;MEKKNIDWSIAPGPNYSSDVGFGIGFLLAGLYRLDRTDSVTAPSNISIYGNFTTEKFVLLRFSGDNIYNHNKQRLSYSGAFVYFPGAFYGVGYNAGKEGYAQDLTTTMGAFRISYCTSLVGRFYVGVSGGIDYTGAKYKSSGMVEYMQKIDDNEIAKPGGQIGEMYDLWKDGKRYDPFSNFIAATGDKP
;
A
#
# COMPACT_ATOMS: atom_id res chain seq x y z
N MET A 1 -0.03 12.27 -41.97
CA MET A 1 0.14 11.44 -40.74
C MET A 1 -0.37 12.24 -39.59
N GLU A 2 -1.52 11.85 -38.99
CA GLU A 2 -1.98 12.47 -37.77
C GLU A 2 -0.97 12.18 -36.65
N LYS A 3 -0.38 13.24 -36.11
CA LYS A 3 0.50 13.11 -34.92
C LYS A 3 -0.36 12.63 -33.77
N LYS A 4 -0.17 11.39 -33.33
CA LYS A 4 -0.78 10.86 -32.10
C LYS A 4 -0.52 11.81 -30.93
N ASN A 5 -1.55 12.06 -30.13
CA ASN A 5 -1.48 12.96 -28.99
C ASN A 5 -0.65 12.41 -27.83
N ILE A 6 -0.57 11.09 -27.76
CA ILE A 6 0.11 10.35 -26.68
C ILE A 6 0.81 9.15 -27.30
N ASP A 7 2.08 8.99 -26.98
CA ASP A 7 2.85 7.80 -27.30
C ASP A 7 2.73 6.80 -26.18
N TRP A 8 2.00 5.73 -26.41
CA TRP A 8 1.76 4.66 -25.44
C TRP A 8 2.74 3.51 -25.60
N SER A 9 3.23 3.01 -24.47
CA SER A 9 4.00 1.78 -24.37
C SER A 9 3.34 0.84 -23.38
N ILE A 10 3.23 -0.44 -23.71
CA ILE A 10 2.63 -1.47 -22.86
C ILE A 10 3.66 -2.59 -22.69
N ALA A 11 3.93 -2.97 -21.46
CA ALA A 11 4.82 -4.07 -21.12
C ALA A 11 4.11 -5.03 -20.16
N PRO A 12 3.54 -6.13 -20.66
CA PRO A 12 3.03 -7.20 -19.81
C PRO A 12 4.18 -8.09 -19.34
N GLY A 13 4.04 -8.71 -18.16
CA GLY A 13 5.02 -9.66 -17.64
C GLY A 13 4.42 -10.63 -16.65
N PRO A 14 4.69 -11.94 -16.77
CA PRO A 14 4.39 -12.89 -15.73
C PRO A 14 5.36 -12.72 -14.56
N ASN A 15 4.90 -13.04 -13.36
CA ASN A 15 5.73 -13.05 -12.16
C ASN A 15 5.30 -14.19 -11.25
N TYR A 16 6.21 -14.56 -10.35
CA TYR A 16 5.97 -15.57 -9.32
C TYR A 16 6.66 -15.17 -8.02
N SER A 17 5.96 -15.35 -6.91
CA SER A 17 6.49 -15.21 -5.56
C SER A 17 5.88 -16.29 -4.68
N SER A 18 6.66 -16.82 -3.71
CA SER A 18 6.17 -17.79 -2.73
C SER A 18 4.99 -17.26 -1.89
N ASP A 19 4.94 -15.96 -1.67
CA ASP A 19 3.96 -15.34 -0.78
C ASP A 19 2.63 -15.03 -1.46
N VAL A 20 2.67 -14.76 -2.78
CA VAL A 20 1.48 -14.32 -3.53
C VAL A 20 1.19 -15.18 -4.77
N GLY A 21 1.96 -16.26 -4.96
CA GLY A 21 1.77 -17.22 -6.04
C GLY A 21 2.18 -16.69 -7.42
N PHE A 22 1.56 -17.26 -8.46
CA PHE A 22 1.78 -16.85 -9.84
C PHE A 22 0.93 -15.62 -10.17
N GLY A 23 1.51 -14.68 -10.89
CA GLY A 23 0.84 -13.43 -11.22
C GLY A 23 1.09 -12.96 -12.65
N ILE A 24 0.25 -12.04 -13.07
CA ILE A 24 0.40 -11.25 -14.29
C ILE A 24 0.48 -9.79 -13.90
N GLY A 25 1.59 -9.16 -14.30
CA GLY A 25 1.79 -7.73 -14.19
C GLY A 25 1.71 -7.03 -15.55
N PHE A 26 1.37 -5.77 -15.55
CA PHE A 26 1.45 -4.91 -16.73
C PHE A 26 1.91 -3.51 -16.35
N LEU A 27 2.66 -2.90 -17.23
CA LEU A 27 3.03 -1.50 -17.17
C LEU A 27 2.48 -0.82 -18.44
N LEU A 28 1.69 0.21 -18.26
CA LEU A 28 1.24 1.13 -19.29
C LEU A 28 1.92 2.46 -19.05
N ALA A 29 2.67 2.95 -20.02
CA ALA A 29 3.34 4.25 -19.94
C ALA A 29 2.94 5.10 -21.16
N GLY A 30 2.67 6.38 -20.93
CA GLY A 30 2.33 7.34 -21.95
C GLY A 30 3.17 8.59 -21.84
N LEU A 31 3.68 9.07 -22.96
CA LEU A 31 4.34 10.36 -23.10
C LEU A 31 3.47 11.28 -23.96
N TYR A 32 3.25 12.49 -23.49
CA TYR A 32 2.42 13.47 -24.18
C TYR A 32 2.90 14.90 -23.96
N ARG A 33 2.52 15.78 -24.88
CA ARG A 33 2.76 17.22 -24.76
C ARG A 33 1.43 17.94 -24.54
N LEU A 34 1.36 18.76 -23.51
CA LEU A 34 0.19 19.58 -23.21
C LEU A 34 -0.01 20.68 -24.25
N ASP A 35 1.09 21.31 -24.67
CA ASP A 35 1.10 22.26 -25.79
C ASP A 35 1.98 21.68 -26.91
N ARG A 36 1.38 21.49 -28.07
CA ARG A 36 2.07 20.94 -29.26
C ARG A 36 2.93 21.95 -29.98
N THR A 37 2.68 23.22 -29.76
CA THR A 37 3.44 24.30 -30.36
C THR A 37 4.73 24.58 -29.57
N ASP A 38 4.77 24.19 -28.31
CA ASP A 38 5.92 24.34 -27.45
C ASP A 38 6.91 23.18 -27.64
N SER A 39 8.01 23.45 -28.33
CA SER A 39 9.12 22.52 -28.54
C SER A 39 10.14 22.51 -27.41
N VAL A 40 10.07 23.44 -26.48
CA VAL A 40 11.04 23.63 -25.38
C VAL A 40 10.63 22.86 -24.13
N THR A 41 9.33 22.78 -23.87
CA THR A 41 8.80 22.03 -22.71
C THR A 41 9.02 20.53 -22.88
N ALA A 42 9.59 19.89 -21.86
CA ALA A 42 9.75 18.44 -21.83
C ALA A 42 8.38 17.72 -21.90
N PRO A 43 8.30 16.55 -22.50
CA PRO A 43 7.05 15.79 -22.53
C PRO A 43 6.58 15.46 -21.10
N SER A 44 5.29 15.58 -20.88
CA SER A 44 4.60 15.07 -19.71
C SER A 44 4.49 13.55 -19.80
N ASN A 45 4.38 12.89 -18.66
CA ASN A 45 4.26 11.44 -18.61
C ASN A 45 3.12 10.99 -17.73
N ILE A 46 2.61 9.81 -18.01
CA ILE A 46 1.68 9.06 -17.16
C ILE A 46 2.09 7.60 -17.19
N SER A 47 2.04 6.94 -16.06
CA SER A 47 2.25 5.51 -15.96
C SER A 47 1.21 4.85 -15.07
N ILE A 48 0.81 3.64 -15.45
CA ILE A 48 -0.09 2.79 -14.69
C ILE A 48 0.57 1.42 -14.62
N TYR A 49 0.75 0.93 -13.41
CA TYR A 49 1.25 -0.41 -13.15
C TYR A 49 0.17 -1.22 -12.44
N GLY A 50 -0.08 -2.42 -12.92
CA GLY A 50 -0.99 -3.37 -12.27
C GLY A 50 -0.33 -4.73 -12.12
N ASN A 51 -0.62 -5.41 -11.03
CA ASN A 51 -0.22 -6.79 -10.79
C ASN A 51 -1.37 -7.53 -10.08
N PHE A 52 -1.71 -8.70 -10.61
CA PHE A 52 -2.77 -9.58 -10.11
C PHE A 52 -2.21 -10.98 -9.98
N THR A 53 -2.48 -11.66 -8.86
CA THR A 53 -1.94 -12.99 -8.62
C THR A 53 -3.01 -14.02 -8.26
N THR A 54 -2.65 -15.29 -8.34
CA THR A 54 -3.51 -16.42 -8.00
C THR A 54 -3.97 -16.41 -6.54
N GLU A 55 -3.14 -15.92 -5.63
CA GLU A 55 -3.45 -15.77 -4.21
C GLU A 55 -4.26 -14.49 -3.89
N LYS A 56 -4.90 -13.90 -4.93
CA LYS A 56 -5.73 -12.70 -4.82
C LYS A 56 -4.97 -11.44 -4.38
N PHE A 57 -3.65 -11.42 -4.49
CA PHE A 57 -2.90 -10.17 -4.32
C PHE A 57 -3.20 -9.24 -5.50
N VAL A 58 -3.49 -7.98 -5.18
CA VAL A 58 -3.74 -6.92 -6.15
C VAL A 58 -2.86 -5.73 -5.80
N LEU A 59 -2.08 -5.28 -6.78
CA LEU A 59 -1.32 -4.04 -6.69
C LEU A 59 -1.66 -3.19 -7.91
N LEU A 60 -2.15 -1.98 -7.66
CA LEU A 60 -2.36 -0.96 -8.68
C LEU A 60 -1.55 0.27 -8.29
N ARG A 61 -0.79 0.82 -9.23
CA ARG A 61 -0.08 2.08 -9.10
C ARG A 61 -0.35 2.95 -10.30
N PHE A 62 -0.48 4.21 -10.06
CA PHE A 62 -0.43 5.21 -11.12
C PHE A 62 0.45 6.38 -10.69
N SER A 63 1.10 6.98 -11.64
CA SER A 63 1.87 8.20 -11.45
C SER A 63 1.93 9.02 -12.73
N GLY A 64 2.14 10.30 -12.59
CA GLY A 64 2.32 11.17 -13.73
C GLY A 64 2.96 12.49 -13.35
N ASP A 65 3.62 13.07 -14.33
CA ASP A 65 4.21 14.39 -14.25
C ASP A 65 3.69 15.23 -15.42
N ASN A 66 3.05 16.32 -15.10
CA ASN A 66 2.64 17.33 -16.06
C ASN A 66 3.61 18.51 -16.00
N ILE A 67 4.24 18.82 -17.11
CA ILE A 67 5.26 19.86 -17.22
C ILE A 67 4.69 20.98 -18.09
N TYR A 68 4.78 22.21 -17.59
CA TYR A 68 4.20 23.41 -18.21
C TYR A 68 5.22 24.53 -18.31
N ASN A 69 4.85 25.54 -19.11
CA ASN A 69 5.48 26.84 -19.15
C ASN A 69 7.02 26.75 -19.29
N HIS A 70 7.49 26.11 -20.37
CA HIS A 70 8.93 25.98 -20.67
C HIS A 70 9.73 25.34 -19.51
N ASN A 71 9.18 24.26 -18.93
CA ASN A 71 9.74 23.53 -17.77
C ASN A 71 9.75 24.32 -16.44
N LYS A 72 9.06 25.46 -16.37
CA LYS A 72 9.01 26.26 -15.13
C LYS A 72 8.02 25.74 -14.10
N GLN A 73 7.03 25.00 -14.53
CA GLN A 73 5.97 24.50 -13.66
C GLN A 73 5.84 22.99 -13.82
N ARG A 74 5.67 22.30 -12.71
CA ARG A 74 5.50 20.85 -12.70
C ARG A 74 4.42 20.45 -11.68
N LEU A 75 3.47 19.64 -12.13
CA LEU A 75 2.47 18.98 -11.31
C LEU A 75 2.75 17.49 -11.34
N SER A 76 3.17 16.92 -10.22
CA SER A 76 3.39 15.48 -10.07
C SER A 76 2.29 14.91 -9.21
N TYR A 77 1.80 13.74 -9.60
CA TYR A 77 0.80 13.00 -8.84
C TYR A 77 1.13 11.51 -8.86
N SER A 78 0.80 10.84 -7.78
CA SER A 78 0.94 9.39 -7.68
C SER A 78 -0.09 8.81 -6.75
N GLY A 79 -0.49 7.58 -7.04
CA GLY A 79 -1.35 6.81 -6.18
C GLY A 79 -1.02 5.33 -6.24
N ALA A 80 -1.35 4.64 -5.15
CA ALA A 80 -1.18 3.21 -5.05
C ALA A 80 -2.36 2.60 -4.31
N PHE A 81 -2.77 1.43 -4.74
CA PHE A 81 -3.73 0.58 -4.04
C PHE A 81 -3.14 -0.82 -3.95
N VAL A 82 -3.14 -1.37 -2.74
CA VAL A 82 -2.65 -2.72 -2.45
C VAL A 82 -3.71 -3.48 -1.70
N TYR A 83 -4.06 -4.64 -2.20
CA TYR A 83 -4.86 -5.63 -1.49
C TYR A 83 -3.98 -6.87 -1.33
N PHE A 84 -3.60 -7.16 -0.10
CA PHE A 84 -2.68 -8.24 0.24
C PHE A 84 -3.34 -9.21 1.21
N PRO A 85 -3.89 -10.32 0.73
CA PRO A 85 -4.25 -11.45 1.57
C PRO A 85 -2.98 -12.21 1.93
N GLY A 86 -2.76 -12.44 3.19
CA GLY A 86 -1.58 -13.13 3.70
C GLY A 86 -1.92 -13.93 4.95
N ALA A 87 -1.00 -14.75 5.40
CA ALA A 87 -1.09 -15.48 6.65
C ALA A 87 -0.14 -14.85 7.67
N PHE A 88 -0.64 -14.56 8.84
CA PHE A 88 0.16 -14.12 9.97
C PHE A 88 0.43 -15.31 10.89
N TYR A 89 1.69 -15.64 11.06
CA TYR A 89 2.14 -16.81 11.86
C TYR A 89 2.49 -16.45 13.32
N GLY A 90 2.13 -15.26 13.79
CA GLY A 90 2.49 -14.79 15.13
C GLY A 90 3.89 -14.17 15.20
N VAL A 91 4.25 -13.68 16.38
CA VAL A 91 5.55 -13.05 16.65
C VAL A 91 6.45 -14.04 17.40
N GLY A 92 7.60 -14.37 16.80
CA GLY A 92 8.62 -15.24 17.40
C GLY A 92 8.64 -16.65 16.81
N TYR A 93 9.76 -17.34 17.04
CA TYR A 93 10.03 -18.65 16.46
C TYR A 93 9.01 -19.72 16.87
N ASN A 94 8.57 -19.70 18.13
CA ASN A 94 7.65 -20.71 18.64
C ASN A 94 6.23 -20.57 18.08
N ALA A 95 5.76 -19.34 17.89
CA ALA A 95 4.43 -19.08 17.30
C ALA A 95 4.33 -19.59 15.85
N GLY A 96 5.40 -19.44 15.07
CA GLY A 96 5.46 -19.99 13.70
C GLY A 96 5.52 -21.51 13.64
N LYS A 97 6.10 -22.17 14.67
CA LYS A 97 6.27 -23.61 14.74
C LYS A 97 4.99 -24.34 15.15
N GLU A 98 4.13 -23.70 15.94
CA GLU A 98 2.88 -24.28 16.44
C GLU A 98 1.73 -24.26 15.42
N GLY A 99 1.98 -23.73 14.21
CA GLY A 99 1.05 -23.82 13.09
C GLY A 99 -0.17 -22.88 13.17
N TYR A 100 -0.14 -21.87 14.03
CA TYR A 100 -1.22 -20.87 14.16
C TYR A 100 -1.15 -19.85 13.04
N ALA A 101 -1.42 -20.27 11.82
CA ALA A 101 -1.57 -19.36 10.69
C ALA A 101 -2.93 -18.66 10.77
N GLN A 102 -2.93 -17.34 10.82
CA GLN A 102 -4.14 -16.54 10.77
C GLN A 102 -4.23 -15.81 9.46
N ASP A 103 -5.35 -15.94 8.78
CA ASP A 103 -5.60 -15.19 7.56
C ASP A 103 -5.75 -13.70 7.90
N LEU A 104 -4.81 -12.92 7.41
CA LEU A 104 -4.79 -11.46 7.52
C LEU A 104 -4.90 -10.84 6.15
N THR A 105 -5.90 -10.01 5.94
CA THR A 105 -6.01 -9.24 4.71
C THR A 105 -5.64 -7.78 4.98
N THR A 106 -4.58 -7.31 4.36
CA THR A 106 -4.15 -5.91 4.44
C THR A 106 -4.59 -5.16 3.20
N THR A 107 -5.22 -4.02 3.40
CA THR A 107 -5.62 -3.09 2.33
C THR A 107 -4.92 -1.77 2.56
N MET A 108 -4.18 -1.31 1.56
CA MET A 108 -3.47 -0.02 1.63
C MET A 108 -3.89 0.84 0.44
N GLY A 109 -4.05 2.12 0.70
CA GLY A 109 -4.28 3.14 -0.31
C GLY A 109 -3.38 4.34 -0.04
N ALA A 110 -2.76 4.88 -1.06
CA ALA A 110 -1.95 6.08 -0.96
C ALA A 110 -2.22 6.99 -2.14
N PHE A 111 -2.30 8.28 -1.87
CA PHE A 111 -2.37 9.30 -2.91
C PHE A 111 -1.49 10.47 -2.53
N ARG A 112 -0.67 10.95 -3.46
CA ARG A 112 0.22 12.09 -3.29
C ARG A 112 0.12 13.01 -4.49
N ILE A 113 0.14 14.30 -4.23
CA ILE A 113 0.17 15.35 -5.22
C ILE A 113 1.21 16.39 -4.83
N SER A 114 1.95 16.89 -5.79
CA SER A 114 2.92 17.96 -5.58
C SER A 114 2.92 18.92 -6.77
N TYR A 115 3.01 20.19 -6.46
CA TYR A 115 3.16 21.24 -7.44
C TYR A 115 4.39 22.05 -7.14
N CYS A 116 5.21 22.31 -8.14
CA CYS A 116 6.36 23.18 -8.01
C CYS A 116 6.45 24.18 -9.18
N THR A 117 7.01 25.33 -8.89
CA THR A 117 7.24 26.40 -9.88
C THR A 117 8.63 26.98 -9.72
N SER A 118 9.26 27.33 -10.83
CA SER A 118 10.54 28.01 -10.85
C SER A 118 10.33 29.50 -10.50
N LEU A 119 11.06 30.00 -9.51
CA LEU A 119 11.08 31.41 -9.16
C LEU A 119 12.14 32.17 -9.93
N VAL A 120 13.39 31.69 -9.86
CA VAL A 120 14.53 32.32 -10.55
C VAL A 120 15.49 31.23 -11.03
N GLY A 121 15.77 31.19 -12.33
CA GLY A 121 16.72 30.26 -12.92
C GLY A 121 16.38 28.80 -12.63
N ARG A 122 17.20 28.13 -11.84
CA ARG A 122 17.03 26.72 -11.43
C ARG A 122 16.47 26.54 -10.02
N PHE A 123 16.04 27.62 -9.38
CA PHE A 123 15.45 27.56 -8.06
C PHE A 123 13.94 27.33 -8.15
N TYR A 124 13.48 26.21 -7.56
CA TYR A 124 12.07 25.81 -7.56
C TYR A 124 11.50 25.89 -6.14
N VAL A 125 10.26 26.32 -6.03
CA VAL A 125 9.45 26.27 -4.80
C VAL A 125 8.20 25.47 -5.09
N GLY A 126 7.81 24.64 -4.15
CA GLY A 126 6.64 23.78 -4.34
C GLY A 126 5.94 23.47 -3.04
N VAL A 127 4.75 22.92 -3.19
CA VAL A 127 3.91 22.38 -2.13
C VAL A 127 3.55 20.94 -2.50
N SER A 128 3.52 20.09 -1.49
CA SER A 128 3.09 18.69 -1.64
C SER A 128 2.14 18.30 -0.53
N GLY A 129 1.22 17.40 -0.85
CA GLY A 129 0.30 16.81 0.10
C GLY A 129 0.01 15.36 -0.27
N GLY A 130 -0.43 14.58 0.71
CA GLY A 130 -0.78 13.20 0.47
C GLY A 130 -1.66 12.65 1.56
N ILE A 131 -2.33 11.54 1.24
CA ILE A 131 -3.18 10.77 2.14
C ILE A 131 -2.75 9.32 2.02
N ASP A 132 -2.51 8.68 3.16
CA ASP A 132 -2.23 7.26 3.24
C ASP A 132 -3.32 6.58 4.11
N TYR A 133 -3.83 5.46 3.63
CA TYR A 133 -4.79 4.61 4.31
C TYR A 133 -4.23 3.21 4.46
N THR A 134 -4.33 2.64 5.64
CA THR A 134 -4.00 1.24 5.89
C THR A 134 -5.10 0.60 6.73
N GLY A 135 -5.67 -0.47 6.23
CA GLY A 135 -6.66 -1.28 6.93
C GLY A 135 -6.21 -2.74 6.99
N ALA A 136 -6.41 -3.38 8.11
CA ALA A 136 -6.18 -4.80 8.30
C ALA A 136 -7.47 -5.49 8.73
N LYS A 137 -7.81 -6.61 8.08
CA LYS A 137 -8.95 -7.44 8.44
C LYS A 137 -8.46 -8.84 8.76
N TYR A 138 -8.80 -9.30 9.94
CA TYR A 138 -8.59 -10.69 10.34
C TYR A 138 -9.80 -11.52 9.95
N LYS A 139 -9.57 -12.71 9.40
CA LYS A 139 -10.63 -13.69 9.20
C LYS A 139 -10.86 -14.36 10.55
N SER A 140 -11.99 -14.05 11.17
CA SER A 140 -12.24 -14.23 12.59
C SER A 140 -12.31 -15.69 13.10
N SER A 141 -12.39 -16.70 12.24
CA SER A 141 -12.58 -18.07 12.70
C SER A 141 -11.38 -18.66 13.44
N GLY A 142 -10.16 -18.50 12.92
CA GLY A 142 -8.95 -19.05 13.55
C GLY A 142 -8.54 -18.33 14.85
N MET A 143 -8.70 -16.98 14.89
CA MET A 143 -8.38 -16.21 16.10
C MET A 143 -9.41 -16.47 17.20
N VAL A 144 -10.68 -16.55 16.87
CA VAL A 144 -11.73 -16.87 17.85
C VAL A 144 -11.52 -18.29 18.40
N GLU A 145 -11.22 -19.26 17.56
CA GLU A 145 -10.90 -20.63 17.98
C GLU A 145 -9.66 -20.68 18.88
N TYR A 146 -8.62 -19.92 18.53
CA TYR A 146 -7.42 -19.80 19.34
C TYR A 146 -7.69 -19.15 20.72
N MET A 147 -8.44 -18.06 20.74
CA MET A 147 -8.86 -17.41 21.98
C MET A 147 -9.75 -18.32 22.84
N GLN A 148 -10.59 -19.11 22.21
CA GLN A 148 -11.44 -20.07 22.87
C GLN A 148 -10.64 -21.20 23.53
N LYS A 149 -9.60 -21.72 22.85
CA LYS A 149 -8.68 -22.71 23.42
C LYS A 149 -7.89 -22.19 24.60
N ILE A 150 -7.56 -20.89 24.64
CA ILE A 150 -6.96 -20.25 25.83
C ILE A 150 -7.98 -20.18 26.97
N ASP A 151 -9.23 -19.82 26.69
CA ASP A 151 -10.30 -19.72 27.69
C ASP A 151 -10.66 -21.09 28.28
N ASP A 152 -10.63 -22.13 27.45
CA ASP A 152 -10.86 -23.52 27.85
C ASP A 152 -9.66 -24.17 28.56
N ASN A 153 -8.57 -23.42 28.80
CA ASN A 153 -7.30 -23.88 29.37
C ASN A 153 -6.60 -25.01 28.58
N GLU A 154 -6.93 -25.18 27.31
CA GLU A 154 -6.24 -26.14 26.44
C GLU A 154 -4.85 -25.62 26.02
N ILE A 155 -4.68 -24.31 25.98
CA ILE A 155 -3.42 -23.62 25.63
C ILE A 155 -3.11 -22.57 26.70
N ALA A 156 -1.84 -22.51 27.11
CA ALA A 156 -1.40 -21.48 28.04
C ALA A 156 -1.55 -20.08 27.44
N LYS A 157 -2.06 -19.12 28.23
CA LYS A 157 -2.21 -17.73 27.81
C LYS A 157 -0.82 -17.17 27.41
N PRO A 158 -0.62 -16.75 26.16
CA PRO A 158 0.63 -16.17 25.73
C PRO A 158 0.84 -14.78 26.37
N GLY A 159 2.10 -14.38 26.52
CA GLY A 159 2.45 -13.02 26.93
C GLY A 159 2.43 -12.02 25.77
N GLY A 160 2.56 -10.74 26.10
CA GLY A 160 2.66 -9.66 25.12
C GLY A 160 1.35 -9.35 24.39
N GLN A 161 1.44 -8.85 23.14
CA GLN A 161 0.27 -8.37 22.39
C GLN A 161 -0.86 -9.40 22.25
N ILE A 162 -0.53 -10.67 22.11
CA ILE A 162 -1.54 -11.74 21.97
C ILE A 162 -2.29 -11.94 23.29
N GLY A 163 -1.61 -11.84 24.42
CA GLY A 163 -2.25 -11.88 25.74
C GLY A 163 -3.19 -10.70 25.97
N GLU A 164 -2.80 -9.50 25.55
CA GLU A 164 -3.63 -8.29 25.61
C GLU A 164 -4.86 -8.42 24.67
N MET A 165 -4.68 -8.99 23.48
CA MET A 165 -5.78 -9.28 22.56
C MET A 165 -6.79 -10.26 23.18
N TYR A 166 -6.31 -11.29 23.87
CA TYR A 166 -7.16 -12.24 24.58
C TYR A 166 -7.98 -11.55 25.69
N ASP A 167 -7.36 -10.69 26.49
CA ASP A 167 -8.06 -9.95 27.55
C ASP A 167 -9.15 -9.04 26.99
N LEU A 168 -8.86 -8.34 25.88
CA LEU A 168 -9.84 -7.50 25.21
C LEU A 168 -10.98 -8.30 24.59
N TRP A 169 -10.68 -9.48 24.02
CA TRP A 169 -11.67 -10.39 23.46
C TRP A 169 -12.59 -10.94 24.57
N LYS A 170 -12.01 -11.33 25.70
CA LYS A 170 -12.76 -11.83 26.86
C LYS A 170 -13.69 -10.76 27.44
N ASP A 171 -13.23 -9.50 27.46
CA ASP A 171 -14.03 -8.35 27.90
C ASP A 171 -15.07 -7.88 26.83
N GLY A 172 -15.16 -8.53 25.67
CA GLY A 172 -16.03 -8.13 24.58
C GLY A 172 -15.62 -6.82 23.90
N LYS A 173 -14.39 -6.36 24.10
CA LYS A 173 -13.83 -5.14 23.51
C LYS A 173 -13.15 -5.44 22.17
N ARG A 174 -13.26 -4.48 21.26
CA ARG A 174 -12.58 -4.59 19.95
C ARG A 174 -11.10 -4.25 20.12
N TYR A 175 -10.22 -5.15 19.66
CA TYR A 175 -8.79 -4.84 19.57
C TYR A 175 -8.55 -3.79 18.48
N ASP A 176 -7.95 -2.67 18.87
CA ASP A 176 -7.49 -1.62 17.96
C ASP A 176 -5.95 -1.55 18.01
N PRO A 177 -5.25 -2.10 17.01
CA PRO A 177 -3.80 -2.10 16.99
C PRO A 177 -3.18 -0.69 16.96
N PHE A 178 -3.93 0.32 16.52
CA PHE A 178 -3.47 1.71 16.47
C PHE A 178 -3.48 2.40 17.84
N SER A 179 -4.52 2.17 18.64
CA SER A 179 -4.57 2.76 19.99
C SER A 179 -3.47 2.23 20.90
N ASN A 180 -3.12 0.95 20.73
CA ASN A 180 -2.01 0.34 21.51
C ASN A 180 -0.63 0.76 20.99
N PHE A 181 -0.46 1.06 19.72
CA PHE A 181 0.78 1.60 19.18
C PHE A 181 1.08 3.01 19.72
N ILE A 182 0.07 3.86 19.81
CA ILE A 182 0.20 5.20 20.39
C ILE A 182 0.50 5.11 21.91
N ALA A 183 -0.13 4.18 22.62
CA ALA A 183 0.15 3.94 24.04
C ALA A 183 1.55 3.35 24.29
N ALA A 184 2.08 2.54 23.36
CA ALA A 184 3.43 1.95 23.46
C ALA A 184 4.56 2.92 23.05
N THR A 185 4.29 3.94 22.22
CA THR A 185 5.27 4.98 21.85
C THR A 185 5.39 6.10 22.88
N GLY A 186 4.64 6.01 24.00
CA GLY A 186 4.88 6.74 25.22
C GLY A 186 4.68 8.25 25.13
N ASP A 187 3.49 8.68 25.47
CA ASP A 187 3.38 9.84 26.34
C ASP A 187 2.52 9.42 27.54
N LYS A 188 3.19 9.06 28.61
CA LYS A 188 2.56 9.17 29.94
C LYS A 188 2.52 10.64 30.29
N PRO A 189 1.36 11.15 30.71
CA PRO A 189 1.28 12.48 31.29
C PRO A 189 2.12 12.62 32.52
#